data_2daa98fd96400952ef0a61b2c5919f59
#
_entry.id   2daa98fd96400952ef0a61b2c5919f59
#
_cell.length_a   1.000
_cell.length_b   1.000
_cell.length_c   1.000
_cell.angle_alpha   90.00
_cell.angle_beta   90.00
_cell.angle_gamma   90.00
#
_symmetry.space_group_name_H-M   'P 1'
#
loop_
_entity.id
_entity.type
_entity.pdbx_description
1 polymer ?
#
loop_
_entity_poly.entity_id
_entity_poly.type
_entity_poly.pdbx_seq_one_letter_code
_entity_poly.pdbx_strand_id
1 'polypeptide(L)'
;MIRVHSLDLKGLRCWQKLHWEPGPDINLLIGGNGVGKTSLLEAIHLALGLRPLLGFRLDPLIPEGSEHGFLSAVVESHNERREISVGFAKGKRRVRVNDKRLRQPDQLLQQQAVVPFVPSDLHLVQGGPQARRKLLDQTAFYKHREHAENLRRYNQALAARNALLRSRKSDPNLLDVWSRELARYGASIQQIRSHCSEEFH
;
A
#
# COMPACT_ATOMS: atom_id res chain seq x y z
N MET A 1 -4.46 -17.70 -7.46
CA MET A 1 -3.26 -16.98 -7.98
C MET A 1 -3.74 -15.75 -8.72
N ILE A 2 -3.01 -14.63 -8.67
CA ILE A 2 -3.32 -13.44 -9.45
C ILE A 2 -2.47 -13.43 -10.70
N ARG A 3 -3.07 -13.13 -11.85
CA ARG A 3 -2.38 -12.98 -13.14
C ARG A 3 -2.66 -11.60 -13.70
N VAL A 4 -1.62 -10.90 -14.13
CA VAL A 4 -1.74 -9.66 -14.90
C VAL A 4 -1.76 -10.06 -16.37
N HIS A 5 -2.78 -9.66 -17.12
CA HIS A 5 -2.90 -9.92 -18.56
C HIS A 5 -2.36 -8.76 -19.39
N SER A 6 -2.67 -7.54 -18.98
CA SER A 6 -2.15 -6.34 -19.63
C SER A 6 -2.00 -5.19 -18.63
N LEU A 7 -1.13 -4.27 -18.96
CA LEU A 7 -0.90 -3.03 -18.25
C LEU A 7 -0.72 -1.90 -19.24
N ASP A 8 -1.56 -0.91 -19.13
CA ASP A 8 -1.50 0.32 -19.91
C ASP A 8 -1.12 1.48 -19.03
N LEU A 9 -0.13 2.25 -19.43
CA LEU A 9 0.37 3.41 -18.71
C LEU A 9 0.29 4.67 -19.57
N LYS A 10 -0.01 5.79 -18.92
CA LYS A 10 0.07 7.12 -19.52
C LYS A 10 0.53 8.12 -18.45
N GLY A 11 1.68 8.76 -18.71
CA GLY A 11 2.22 9.78 -17.80
C GLY A 11 2.64 9.21 -16.43
N LEU A 12 3.53 8.20 -16.44
CA LEU A 12 4.12 7.67 -15.22
C LEU A 12 5.66 7.67 -15.32
N ARG A 13 6.31 8.49 -14.50
CA ARG A 13 7.78 8.67 -14.50
C ARG A 13 8.34 8.93 -15.90
N CYS A 14 9.22 8.04 -16.41
CA CYS A 14 9.79 8.14 -17.76
C CYS A 14 8.84 7.70 -18.87
N TRP A 15 7.72 7.04 -18.54
CA TRP A 15 6.80 6.52 -19.53
C TRP A 15 5.73 7.54 -19.89
N GLN A 16 5.79 8.10 -21.08
CA GLN A 16 4.68 8.90 -21.62
C GLN A 16 3.50 8.02 -21.97
N LYS A 17 3.77 6.86 -22.61
CA LYS A 17 2.79 5.82 -22.91
C LYS A 17 3.51 4.47 -22.97
N LEU A 18 2.91 3.45 -22.39
CA LEU A 18 3.38 2.08 -22.48
C LEU A 18 2.17 1.15 -22.49
N HIS A 19 2.20 0.15 -23.34
CA HIS A 19 1.37 -1.04 -23.28
C HIS A 19 2.27 -2.25 -23.06
N TRP A 20 1.93 -3.10 -22.12
CA TRP A 20 2.71 -4.29 -21.80
C TRP A 20 1.80 -5.46 -21.45
N GLU A 21 2.08 -6.61 -22.07
CA GLU A 21 1.43 -7.89 -21.80
C GLU A 21 2.46 -8.84 -21.20
N PRO A 22 2.42 -9.09 -19.89
CA PRO A 22 3.33 -10.03 -19.26
C PRO A 22 3.04 -11.47 -19.66
N GLY A 23 4.09 -12.28 -19.66
CA GLY A 23 3.94 -13.73 -19.74
C GLY A 23 3.24 -14.29 -18.47
N PRO A 24 2.80 -15.56 -18.52
CA PRO A 24 1.98 -16.14 -17.44
C PRO A 24 2.72 -16.30 -16.11
N ASP A 25 4.03 -16.56 -16.17
CA ASP A 25 4.81 -16.99 -15.00
C ASP A 25 5.89 -15.96 -14.65
N ILE A 26 7.12 -16.15 -15.10
CA ILE A 26 8.26 -15.31 -14.80
C ILE A 26 8.49 -14.31 -15.93
N ASN A 27 8.60 -13.03 -15.58
CA ASN A 27 8.91 -11.96 -16.50
C ASN A 27 10.23 -11.31 -16.09
N LEU A 28 11.19 -11.27 -17.00
CA LEU A 28 12.51 -10.69 -16.76
C LEU A 28 12.64 -9.35 -17.50
N LEU A 29 12.85 -8.27 -16.74
CA LEU A 29 13.06 -6.93 -17.30
C LEU A 29 14.56 -6.63 -17.36
N ILE A 30 15.11 -6.56 -18.56
CA ILE A 30 16.55 -6.32 -18.84
C ILE A 30 16.72 -4.94 -19.50
N GLY A 31 17.79 -4.24 -19.13
CA GLY A 31 18.15 -2.95 -19.76
C GLY A 31 19.06 -2.12 -18.85
N GLY A 32 19.60 -1.04 -19.36
CA GLY A 32 20.46 -0.10 -18.65
C GLY A 32 19.76 0.60 -17.48
N ASN A 33 20.50 1.38 -16.72
CA ASN A 33 19.91 2.22 -15.66
C ASN A 33 19.11 3.36 -16.29
N GLY A 34 18.01 3.75 -15.65
CA GLY A 34 17.17 4.86 -16.10
C GLY A 34 16.13 4.50 -17.18
N VAL A 35 16.16 3.31 -17.81
CA VAL A 35 15.23 2.95 -18.91
C VAL A 35 13.80 2.65 -18.45
N GLY A 36 13.50 2.74 -17.16
CA GLY A 36 12.12 2.61 -16.66
C GLY A 36 11.73 1.25 -16.08
N LYS A 37 12.67 0.31 -15.86
CA LYS A 37 12.35 -1.00 -15.24
C LYS A 37 11.64 -0.86 -13.90
N THR A 38 12.17 -0.03 -13.00
CA THR A 38 11.56 0.25 -11.70
C THR A 38 10.22 0.96 -11.83
N SER A 39 10.10 1.83 -12.84
CA SER A 39 8.83 2.53 -13.11
C SER A 39 7.72 1.57 -13.54
N LEU A 40 8.06 0.50 -14.28
CA LEU A 40 7.11 -0.55 -14.64
C LEU A 40 6.71 -1.37 -13.41
N LEU A 41 7.66 -1.74 -12.55
CA LEU A 41 7.35 -2.41 -11.27
C LEU A 41 6.49 -1.52 -10.35
N GLU A 42 6.74 -0.22 -10.32
CA GLU A 42 5.90 0.75 -9.60
C GLU A 42 4.47 0.79 -10.15
N ALA A 43 4.31 0.73 -11.46
CA ALA A 43 2.99 0.69 -12.08
C ALA A 43 2.21 -0.58 -11.71
N ILE A 44 2.85 -1.74 -11.77
CA ILE A 44 2.25 -3.01 -11.33
C ILE A 44 1.84 -2.94 -9.87
N HIS A 45 2.75 -2.46 -9.01
CA HIS A 45 2.48 -2.32 -7.58
C HIS A 45 1.37 -1.30 -7.31
N LEU A 46 1.28 -0.21 -8.09
CA LEU A 46 0.21 0.77 -7.96
C LEU A 46 -1.13 0.21 -8.44
N ALA A 47 -1.16 -0.61 -9.50
CA ALA A 47 -2.37 -1.26 -9.97
C ALA A 47 -2.92 -2.26 -8.94
N LEU A 48 -2.05 -3.11 -8.39
CA LEU A 48 -2.44 -4.20 -7.49
C LEU A 48 -2.50 -3.77 -6.02
N GLY A 49 -1.53 -3.01 -5.56
CA GLY A 49 -1.40 -2.56 -4.17
C GLY A 49 -2.03 -1.20 -3.90
N LEU A 50 -2.55 -0.51 -4.91
CA LEU A 50 -3.17 0.81 -4.85
C LEU A 50 -2.31 1.88 -4.13
N ARG A 51 -1.01 1.69 -4.09
CA ARG A 51 -0.04 2.59 -3.45
C ARG A 51 1.29 2.56 -4.22
N PRO A 52 2.12 3.61 -4.13
CA PRO A 52 3.45 3.57 -4.71
C PRO A 52 4.30 2.43 -4.14
N LEU A 53 5.19 1.87 -4.95
CA LEU A 53 6.18 0.89 -4.53
C LEU A 53 7.20 1.52 -3.57
N LEU A 54 7.66 2.71 -3.91
CA LEU A 54 8.64 3.49 -3.14
C LEU A 54 7.96 4.73 -2.55
N GLY A 55 8.03 4.87 -1.24
CA GLY A 55 7.46 6.01 -0.53
C GLY A 55 5.93 5.94 -0.32
N PHE A 56 5.32 7.09 -0.03
CA PHE A 56 3.89 7.20 0.31
C PHE A 56 3.12 8.18 -0.58
N ARG A 57 3.82 8.94 -1.42
CA ARG A 57 3.24 10.00 -2.26
C ARG A 57 3.22 9.59 -3.71
N LEU A 58 2.14 9.96 -4.41
CA LEU A 58 1.99 9.72 -5.84
C LEU A 58 2.65 10.82 -6.70
N ASP A 59 2.85 12.00 -6.11
CA ASP A 59 3.40 13.15 -6.84
C ASP A 59 4.72 12.84 -7.57
N PRO A 60 5.69 12.09 -6.99
CA PRO A 60 6.93 11.72 -7.67
C PRO A 60 6.75 10.77 -8.86
N LEU A 61 5.56 10.19 -9.05
CA LEU A 61 5.24 9.33 -10.19
C LEU A 61 4.82 10.13 -11.43
N ILE A 62 4.39 11.37 -11.23
CA ILE A 62 3.92 12.24 -12.30
C ILE A 62 5.14 12.83 -12.99
N PRO A 63 5.27 12.71 -14.34
CA PRO A 63 6.38 13.31 -15.07
C PRO A 63 6.40 14.83 -14.91
N GLU A 64 7.59 15.40 -14.96
CA GLU A 64 7.75 16.87 -15.00
C GLU A 64 7.01 17.45 -16.19
N GLY A 65 6.28 18.54 -15.97
CA GLY A 65 5.44 19.17 -16.99
C GLY A 65 4.06 18.51 -17.22
N SER A 66 3.76 17.42 -16.48
CA SER A 66 2.44 16.78 -16.51
C SER A 66 1.65 17.08 -15.25
N GLU A 67 0.31 17.17 -15.36
CA GLU A 67 -0.57 17.41 -14.22
C GLU A 67 -1.13 16.11 -13.64
N HIS A 68 -1.17 15.04 -14.45
CA HIS A 68 -1.79 13.79 -14.07
C HIS A 68 -1.13 12.60 -14.78
N GLY A 69 -1.31 11.43 -14.18
CA GLY A 69 -0.98 10.14 -14.78
C GLY A 69 -2.16 9.19 -14.69
N PHE A 70 -2.09 8.15 -15.50
CA PHE A 70 -3.10 7.11 -15.55
C PHE A 70 -2.45 5.75 -15.79
N LEU A 71 -3.01 4.73 -15.18
CA LEU A 71 -2.72 3.35 -15.50
C LEU A 71 -4.02 2.53 -15.50
N SER A 72 -4.04 1.49 -16.32
CA SER A 72 -5.05 0.45 -16.30
C SER A 72 -4.38 -0.91 -16.38
N ALA A 73 -4.85 -1.87 -15.60
CA ALA A 73 -4.38 -3.25 -15.62
C ALA A 73 -5.56 -4.20 -15.71
N VAL A 74 -5.49 -5.16 -16.63
CA VAL A 74 -6.41 -6.30 -16.67
C VAL A 74 -5.78 -7.41 -15.83
N VAL A 75 -6.45 -7.75 -14.75
CA VAL A 75 -6.03 -8.79 -13.81
C VAL A 75 -7.04 -9.90 -13.70
N GLU A 76 -6.58 -11.12 -13.51
CA GLU A 76 -7.41 -12.28 -13.26
C GLU A 76 -7.09 -12.83 -11.86
N SER A 77 -8.13 -13.07 -11.08
CA SER A 77 -8.04 -13.69 -9.76
C SER A 77 -9.27 -14.59 -9.57
N HIS A 78 -9.07 -15.83 -9.14
CA HIS A 78 -10.14 -16.81 -8.94
C HIS A 78 -11.04 -16.99 -10.18
N ASN A 79 -10.43 -17.02 -11.38
CA ASN A 79 -11.10 -17.11 -12.69
C ASN A 79 -12.01 -15.92 -13.04
N GLU A 80 -11.91 -14.82 -12.32
CA GLU A 80 -12.60 -13.57 -12.65
C GLU A 80 -11.60 -12.54 -13.18
N ARG A 81 -11.88 -12.02 -14.37
CA ARG A 81 -11.13 -10.90 -14.94
C ARG A 81 -11.73 -9.59 -14.50
N ARG A 82 -10.85 -8.68 -14.11
CA ARG A 82 -11.21 -7.32 -13.69
C ARG A 82 -10.23 -6.32 -14.30
N GLU A 83 -10.77 -5.22 -14.74
CA GLU A 83 -9.97 -4.06 -15.12
C GLU A 83 -9.84 -3.13 -13.90
N ILE A 84 -8.61 -2.85 -13.47
CA ILE A 84 -8.31 -1.92 -12.39
C ILE A 84 -7.67 -0.70 -13.01
N SER A 85 -8.31 0.44 -12.93
CA SER A 85 -7.74 1.70 -13.43
C SER A 85 -7.49 2.68 -12.28
N VAL A 86 -6.33 3.34 -12.34
CA VAL A 86 -5.87 4.32 -11.35
C VAL A 86 -5.49 5.61 -12.08
N GLY A 87 -6.31 6.63 -11.91
CA GLY A 87 -5.94 7.99 -12.26
C GLY A 87 -5.31 8.69 -11.05
N PHE A 88 -4.22 9.42 -11.23
CA PHE A 88 -3.56 10.14 -10.16
C PHE A 88 -3.10 11.52 -10.64
N ALA A 89 -3.19 12.47 -9.73
CA ALA A 89 -2.73 13.84 -9.86
C ALA A 89 -2.12 14.28 -8.54
N LYS A 90 -1.55 15.47 -8.47
CA LYS A 90 -0.93 16.00 -7.27
C LYS A 90 -1.89 15.94 -6.08
N GLY A 91 -1.55 15.13 -5.07
CA GLY A 91 -2.37 14.94 -3.86
C GLY A 91 -3.70 14.23 -4.06
N LYS A 92 -4.03 13.72 -5.26
CA LYS A 92 -5.32 13.11 -5.57
C LYS A 92 -5.16 11.77 -6.27
N ARG A 93 -6.07 10.83 -5.95
CA ARG A 93 -6.15 9.51 -6.58
C ARG A 93 -7.60 9.12 -6.83
N ARG A 94 -7.86 8.51 -7.97
CA ARG A 94 -9.15 7.90 -8.30
C ARG A 94 -8.93 6.48 -8.78
N VAL A 95 -9.60 5.53 -8.15
CA VAL A 95 -9.53 4.10 -8.52
C VAL A 95 -10.88 3.66 -9.03
N ARG A 96 -10.88 2.88 -10.11
CA ARG A 96 -12.06 2.20 -10.65
C ARG A 96 -11.75 0.71 -10.81
N VAL A 97 -12.78 -0.09 -10.69
CA VAL A 97 -12.77 -1.52 -11.03
C VAL A 97 -13.94 -1.78 -11.96
N ASN A 98 -13.68 -2.31 -13.15
CA ASN A 98 -14.67 -2.48 -14.22
C ASN A 98 -15.52 -1.20 -14.41
N ASP A 99 -14.82 -0.05 -14.61
CA ASP A 99 -15.38 1.29 -14.76
C ASP A 99 -16.18 1.85 -13.57
N LYS A 100 -16.42 1.06 -12.53
CA LYS A 100 -17.11 1.52 -11.32
C LYS A 100 -16.11 2.09 -10.32
N ARG A 101 -16.44 3.26 -9.75
CA ARG A 101 -15.60 3.88 -8.71
C ARG A 101 -15.47 2.94 -7.51
N LEU A 102 -14.24 2.63 -7.14
CA LEU A 102 -13.96 1.83 -5.96
C LEU A 102 -14.25 2.63 -4.69
N ARG A 103 -15.20 2.15 -3.88
CA ARG A 103 -15.60 2.80 -2.62
C ARG A 103 -14.83 2.23 -1.42
N GLN A 104 -14.45 0.95 -1.48
CA GLN A 104 -13.81 0.22 -0.39
C GLN A 104 -12.49 -0.42 -0.90
N PRO A 105 -11.38 0.34 -0.92
CA PRO A 105 -10.09 -0.17 -1.39
C PRO A 105 -9.61 -1.42 -0.65
N ASP A 106 -9.91 -1.51 0.65
CA ASP A 106 -9.43 -2.59 1.50
C ASP A 106 -9.98 -3.95 1.07
N GLN A 107 -11.23 -4.02 0.61
CA GLN A 107 -11.82 -5.26 0.09
C GLN A 107 -11.11 -5.76 -1.18
N LEU A 108 -10.75 -4.86 -2.08
CA LEU A 108 -9.99 -5.23 -3.27
C LEU A 108 -8.58 -5.70 -2.89
N LEU A 109 -7.90 -4.98 -2.01
CA LEU A 109 -6.54 -5.29 -1.58
C LEU A 109 -6.44 -6.63 -0.84
N GLN A 110 -7.46 -7.02 -0.09
CA GLN A 110 -7.51 -8.33 0.56
C GLN A 110 -7.69 -9.50 -0.42
N GLN A 111 -8.23 -9.25 -1.61
CA GLN A 111 -8.39 -10.25 -2.66
C GLN A 111 -7.16 -10.38 -3.57
N GLN A 112 -6.25 -9.42 -3.53
CA GLN A 112 -5.09 -9.35 -4.41
C GLN A 112 -3.83 -8.93 -3.63
N ALA A 113 -3.16 -9.91 -3.05
CA ALA A 113 -1.88 -9.67 -2.40
C ALA A 113 -0.78 -9.46 -3.44
N VAL A 114 -0.01 -8.38 -3.29
CA VAL A 114 1.24 -8.14 -4.02
C VAL A 114 2.37 -7.94 -3.04
N VAL A 115 3.43 -8.72 -3.20
CA VAL A 115 4.61 -8.67 -2.32
C VAL A 115 5.78 -8.17 -3.16
N PRO A 116 6.16 -6.89 -3.03
CA PRO A 116 7.39 -6.41 -3.65
C PRO A 116 8.59 -6.85 -2.82
N PHE A 117 9.70 -7.15 -3.50
CA PHE A 117 11.02 -7.26 -2.89
C PHE A 117 11.92 -6.20 -3.49
N VAL A 118 12.40 -5.28 -2.68
CA VAL A 118 13.23 -4.15 -3.12
C VAL A 118 14.52 -4.07 -2.29
N PRO A 119 15.61 -3.46 -2.83
CA PRO A 119 16.88 -3.39 -2.11
C PRO A 119 16.79 -2.77 -0.70
N SER A 120 15.84 -1.86 -0.47
CA SER A 120 15.58 -1.29 0.85
C SER A 120 15.04 -2.29 1.88
N ASP A 121 14.56 -3.47 1.46
CA ASP A 121 14.06 -4.49 2.37
C ASP A 121 15.20 -5.17 3.16
N LEU A 122 16.46 -4.97 2.76
CA LEU A 122 17.62 -5.32 3.58
C LEU A 122 17.57 -4.66 4.97
N HIS A 123 16.89 -3.53 5.12
CA HIS A 123 16.63 -2.91 6.42
C HIS A 123 15.73 -3.74 7.35
N LEU A 124 15.04 -4.78 6.86
CA LEU A 124 14.34 -5.73 7.72
C LEU A 124 15.31 -6.47 8.65
N VAL A 125 16.49 -6.79 8.12
CA VAL A 125 17.55 -7.51 8.86
C VAL A 125 18.47 -6.53 9.60
N GLN A 126 18.95 -5.50 8.89
CA GLN A 126 19.95 -4.55 9.40
C GLN A 126 19.36 -3.39 10.20
N GLY A 127 18.07 -3.11 10.01
CA GLY A 127 17.39 -1.94 10.59
C GLY A 127 16.74 -2.21 11.94
N GLY A 128 16.14 -1.14 12.48
CA GLY A 128 15.42 -1.16 13.75
C GLY A 128 14.08 -1.90 13.71
N PRO A 129 13.42 -2.05 14.87
CA PRO A 129 12.16 -2.83 14.98
C PRO A 129 10.98 -2.24 14.18
N GLN A 130 11.11 -1.01 13.69
CA GLN A 130 10.05 -0.35 12.91
C GLN A 130 9.83 -1.02 11.55
N ALA A 131 10.91 -1.42 10.86
CA ALA A 131 10.83 -2.13 9.59
C ALA A 131 10.14 -3.50 9.76
N ARG A 132 10.51 -4.25 10.79
CA ARG A 132 9.91 -5.55 11.11
C ARG A 132 8.44 -5.44 11.48
N ARG A 133 8.05 -4.44 12.30
CA ARG A 133 6.62 -4.18 12.60
C ARG A 133 5.82 -3.86 11.34
N LYS A 134 6.39 -3.09 10.41
CA LYS A 134 5.73 -2.77 9.14
C LYS A 134 5.49 -4.02 8.29
N LEU A 135 6.43 -4.96 8.24
CA LEU A 135 6.25 -6.24 7.54
C LEU A 135 5.10 -7.04 8.17
N LEU A 136 5.09 -7.19 9.50
CA LEU A 136 4.02 -7.87 10.22
C LEU A 136 2.65 -7.21 9.98
N ASP A 137 2.59 -5.87 9.97
CA ASP A 137 1.35 -5.14 9.67
C ASP A 137 0.88 -5.37 8.23
N GLN A 138 1.79 -5.50 7.27
CA GLN A 138 1.45 -5.83 5.90
C GLN A 138 0.90 -7.26 5.79
N THR A 139 1.52 -8.22 6.43
CA THR A 139 1.03 -9.62 6.48
C THR A 139 -0.33 -9.68 7.16
N ALA A 140 -0.46 -9.03 8.32
CA ALA A 140 -1.69 -8.97 9.08
C ALA A 140 -2.85 -8.32 8.29
N PHE A 141 -2.57 -7.32 7.48
CA PHE A 141 -3.58 -6.66 6.63
C PHE A 141 -4.28 -7.65 5.67
N TYR A 142 -3.53 -8.60 5.10
CA TYR A 142 -4.09 -9.60 4.19
C TYR A 142 -4.85 -10.72 4.89
N LYS A 143 -4.51 -11.02 6.15
CA LYS A 143 -5.07 -12.14 6.91
C LYS A 143 -6.20 -11.72 7.87
N HIS A 144 -6.11 -10.54 8.44
CA HIS A 144 -7.00 -10.04 9.49
C HIS A 144 -7.69 -8.76 9.04
N ARG A 145 -8.98 -8.86 8.71
CA ARG A 145 -9.77 -7.73 8.18
C ARG A 145 -9.79 -6.50 9.10
N GLU A 146 -9.79 -6.75 10.41
CA GLU A 146 -9.83 -5.70 11.45
C GLU A 146 -8.50 -5.00 11.67
N HIS A 147 -7.38 -5.55 11.19
CA HIS A 147 -6.05 -5.02 11.51
C HIS A 147 -5.83 -3.58 11.02
N ALA A 148 -6.29 -3.28 9.82
CA ALA A 148 -6.19 -1.92 9.26
C ALA A 148 -6.97 -0.90 10.09
N GLU A 149 -8.18 -1.27 10.54
CA GLU A 149 -9.01 -0.43 11.40
C GLU A 149 -8.37 -0.25 12.79
N ASN A 150 -7.85 -1.32 13.38
CA ASN A 150 -7.13 -1.26 14.66
C ASN A 150 -5.92 -0.31 14.57
N LEU A 151 -5.12 -0.39 13.50
CA LEU A 151 -4.00 0.53 13.26
C LEU A 151 -4.47 1.97 13.11
N ARG A 152 -5.54 2.20 12.39
CA ARG A 152 -6.11 3.53 12.19
C ARG A 152 -6.57 4.13 13.52
N ARG A 153 -7.32 3.38 14.33
CA ARG A 153 -7.81 3.80 15.64
C ARG A 153 -6.67 4.04 16.63
N TYR A 154 -5.68 3.15 16.65
CA TYR A 154 -4.48 3.32 17.46
C TYR A 154 -3.75 4.62 17.15
N ASN A 155 -3.51 4.91 15.87
CA ASN A 155 -2.83 6.14 15.46
C ASN A 155 -3.65 7.39 15.76
N GLN A 156 -4.97 7.32 15.65
CA GLN A 156 -5.87 8.40 16.05
C GLN A 156 -5.80 8.68 17.55
N ALA A 157 -5.88 7.63 18.37
CA ALA A 157 -5.79 7.74 19.84
C ALA A 157 -4.42 8.28 20.26
N LEU A 158 -3.34 7.81 19.61
CA LEU A 158 -1.98 8.27 19.87
C LEU A 158 -1.81 9.76 19.53
N ALA A 159 -2.33 10.19 18.39
CA ALA A 159 -2.26 11.59 17.99
C ALA A 159 -3.06 12.50 18.94
N ALA A 160 -4.27 12.10 19.32
CA ALA A 160 -5.13 12.84 20.25
C ALA A 160 -4.48 12.94 21.64
N ARG A 161 -3.97 11.81 22.18
CA ARG A 161 -3.27 11.77 23.46
C ARG A 161 -2.03 12.66 23.44
N ASN A 162 -1.21 12.59 22.39
CA ASN A 162 0.00 13.41 22.27
C ASN A 162 -0.35 14.92 22.13
N ALA A 163 -1.45 15.27 21.48
CA ALA A 163 -1.92 16.66 21.40
C ALA A 163 -2.32 17.20 22.79
N LEU A 164 -3.05 16.38 23.59
CA LEU A 164 -3.40 16.74 24.97
C LEU A 164 -2.17 16.92 25.86
N LEU A 165 -1.19 16.04 25.78
CA LEU A 165 0.05 16.14 26.55
C LEU A 165 0.89 17.36 26.21
N ARG A 166 0.78 17.88 24.98
CA ARG A 166 1.46 19.14 24.56
C ARG A 166 0.66 20.38 24.96
N SER A 167 -0.62 20.23 25.28
CA SER A 167 -1.46 21.33 25.72
C SER A 167 -1.11 21.74 27.14
N ARG A 168 -1.02 23.06 27.41
CA ARG A 168 -0.82 23.58 28.77
C ARG A 168 -2.03 23.32 29.70
N LYS A 169 -3.20 23.03 29.14
CA LYS A 169 -4.45 22.68 29.87
C LYS A 169 -4.90 21.30 29.42
N SER A 170 -4.19 20.24 29.88
CA SER A 170 -4.64 18.88 29.62
C SER A 170 -5.75 18.51 30.59
N ASP A 171 -6.87 18.01 30.07
CA ASP A 171 -7.94 17.39 30.88
C ASP A 171 -7.51 15.95 31.23
N PRO A 172 -7.35 15.61 32.56
CA PRO A 172 -6.95 14.28 32.96
C PRO A 172 -7.97 13.19 32.56
N ASN A 173 -9.28 13.51 32.55
CA ASN A 173 -10.32 12.55 32.17
C ASN A 173 -10.23 12.22 30.69
N LEU A 174 -10.03 13.24 29.85
CA LEU A 174 -9.88 13.04 28.42
C LEU A 174 -8.56 12.30 28.07
N LEU A 175 -7.50 12.56 28.84
CA LEU A 175 -6.23 11.84 28.71
C LEU A 175 -6.38 10.36 29.06
N ASP A 176 -7.16 10.04 30.08
CA ASP A 176 -7.46 8.66 30.50
C ASP A 176 -8.28 7.93 29.42
N VAL A 177 -9.30 8.58 28.84
CA VAL A 177 -10.09 8.01 27.73
C VAL A 177 -9.18 7.60 26.56
N TRP A 178 -8.33 8.51 26.09
CA TRP A 178 -7.42 8.20 24.98
C TRP A 178 -6.35 7.19 25.35
N SER A 179 -5.93 7.12 26.61
CA SER A 179 -4.98 6.12 27.08
C SER A 179 -5.59 4.72 27.07
N ARG A 180 -6.85 4.58 27.46
CA ARG A 180 -7.58 3.29 27.39
C ARG A 180 -7.79 2.84 25.94
N GLU A 181 -8.20 3.75 25.05
CA GLU A 181 -8.35 3.43 23.62
C GLU A 181 -7.00 3.00 23.01
N LEU A 182 -5.92 3.70 23.34
CA LEU A 182 -4.59 3.35 22.90
C LEU A 182 -4.15 1.96 23.38
N ALA A 183 -4.40 1.64 24.65
CA ALA A 183 -4.09 0.34 25.23
C ALA A 183 -4.91 -0.78 24.56
N ARG A 184 -6.21 -0.57 24.37
CA ARG A 184 -7.12 -1.53 23.74
C ARG A 184 -6.68 -1.89 22.33
N TYR A 185 -6.49 -0.89 21.45
CA TYR A 185 -6.08 -1.15 20.08
C TYR A 185 -4.63 -1.62 19.99
N GLY A 186 -3.75 -1.14 20.88
CA GLY A 186 -2.37 -1.61 20.99
C GLY A 186 -2.28 -3.10 21.32
N ALA A 187 -3.08 -3.58 22.26
CA ALA A 187 -3.15 -5.02 22.62
C ALA A 187 -3.63 -5.86 21.42
N SER A 188 -4.69 -5.44 20.73
CA SER A 188 -5.20 -6.15 19.55
C SER A 188 -4.15 -6.22 18.43
N ILE A 189 -3.46 -5.11 18.14
CA ILE A 189 -2.39 -5.07 17.14
C ILE A 189 -1.25 -6.00 17.53
N GLN A 190 -0.85 -6.01 18.80
CA GLN A 190 0.24 -6.86 19.28
C GLN A 190 -0.12 -8.35 19.18
N GLN A 191 -1.33 -8.73 19.54
CA GLN A 191 -1.81 -10.11 19.43
C GLN A 191 -1.77 -10.59 17.97
N ILE A 192 -2.28 -9.78 17.02
CA ILE A 192 -2.25 -10.11 15.60
C ILE A 192 -0.81 -10.22 15.08
N ARG A 193 0.08 -9.30 15.46
CA ARG A 193 1.50 -9.36 15.08
C ARG A 193 2.20 -10.60 15.63
N SER A 194 1.92 -11.00 16.87
CA SER A 194 2.47 -12.24 17.46
C SER A 194 2.03 -13.45 16.66
N HIS A 195 0.74 -13.56 16.35
CA HIS A 195 0.21 -14.64 15.53
C HIS A 195 0.86 -14.68 14.14
N CYS A 196 0.98 -13.54 13.47
CA CYS A 196 1.68 -13.47 12.19
C CYS A 196 3.16 -13.85 12.31
N SER A 197 3.85 -13.52 13.42
CA SER A 197 5.27 -13.85 13.58
C SER A 197 5.52 -15.34 13.80
N GLU A 198 4.59 -16.05 14.44
CA GLU A 198 4.66 -17.50 14.66
C GLU A 198 4.61 -18.29 13.33
N GLU A 199 3.95 -17.74 12.32
CA GLU A 199 3.87 -18.36 10.98
C GLU A 199 5.16 -18.22 10.16
N PHE A 200 6.12 -17.40 10.58
CA PHE A 200 7.43 -17.28 9.96
C PHE A 200 8.48 -18.24 10.56
N HIS A 201 8.09 -19.04 11.56
CA HIS A 201 8.91 -20.07 12.18
C HIS A 201 8.46 -21.46 11.75
#